data_c637a7bd62226d45eeb478052ae1e89d
#
_entry.id   c637a7bd62226d45eeb478052ae1e89d
#
_cell.length_a   1.000
_cell.length_b   1.000
_cell.length_c   1.000
_cell.angle_alpha   90.00
_cell.angle_beta   90.00
_cell.angle_gamma   90.00
#
_symmetry.space_group_name_H-M   'P 1'
#
loop_
_entity.id
_entity.type
_entity.pdbx_description
1 polymer ?
#
loop_
_entity_poly.entity_id
_entity_poly.type
_entity_poly.pdbx_seq_one_letter_code
_entity_poly.pdbx_strand_id
1 'polypeptide(L)'
;QCIGITLVTENAPSINDILGRAQIAAQEIANEDAIQEGKRVNLFSPKKDSQLDDHDIAISLIEDALENDKFKLLFQPIISLRGQSDEHYEAFVRMLNEEGEEISPYDFLPPSGPSMMASKIDKWVILQTIKQLSEHRSQGHETKLFINLTAETLQDKTFSSWLNVALKAARLPGDSLIIQIPENSAISYLKQVKEFTKDINTLHCKLSINQFGRALNPFNLMKHIEPDYIKLEGSFTKDMQKDDEAKESAKEMIETLQSMGKITI
;
A
#
# COMPACT_ATOMS: atom_id res chain seq x y z
N GLN A 1 -23.94 -16.71 -30.54
CA GLN A 1 -22.92 -16.86 -29.48
C GLN A 1 -22.72 -15.50 -28.82
N CYS A 2 -22.87 -15.42 -27.48
CA CYS A 2 -22.54 -14.25 -26.68
C CYS A 2 -21.19 -14.46 -26.01
N ILE A 3 -20.37 -13.43 -25.96
CA ILE A 3 -19.04 -13.47 -25.37
C ILE A 3 -19.01 -12.47 -24.20
N GLY A 4 -18.77 -12.99 -22.98
CA GLY A 4 -18.49 -12.18 -21.79
C GLY A 4 -16.99 -12.01 -21.59
N ILE A 5 -16.55 -10.81 -21.30
CA ILE A 5 -15.18 -10.47 -21.03
C ILE A 5 -15.09 -9.95 -19.58
N THR A 6 -14.06 -10.31 -18.85
CA THR A 6 -13.72 -9.69 -17.58
C THR A 6 -12.25 -9.28 -17.55
N LEU A 7 -11.96 -8.20 -16.86
CA LEU A 7 -10.57 -7.77 -16.64
C LEU A 7 -9.96 -8.61 -15.50
N VAL A 8 -8.80 -9.18 -15.77
CA VAL A 8 -7.99 -9.85 -14.76
C VAL A 8 -6.89 -8.88 -14.34
N THR A 9 -6.97 -8.40 -13.11
CA THR A 9 -5.95 -7.54 -12.50
C THR A 9 -5.08 -8.36 -11.55
N GLU A 10 -3.96 -7.81 -11.13
CA GLU A 10 -3.05 -8.48 -10.16
C GLU A 10 -3.73 -8.82 -8.82
N ASN A 11 -4.80 -8.10 -8.48
CA ASN A 11 -5.64 -8.34 -7.30
C ASN A 11 -6.94 -9.07 -7.66
N ALA A 12 -6.92 -9.85 -8.73
CA ALA A 12 -8.11 -10.58 -9.16
C ALA A 12 -8.51 -11.61 -8.07
N PRO A 13 -9.81 -11.72 -7.76
CA PRO A 13 -10.31 -12.75 -6.87
C PRO A 13 -10.04 -14.16 -7.45
N SER A 14 -10.55 -15.18 -6.81
CA SER A 14 -10.34 -16.56 -7.23
C SER A 14 -10.65 -16.80 -8.73
N ILE A 15 -10.05 -17.82 -9.32
CA ILE A 15 -10.32 -18.21 -10.72
C ILE A 15 -11.82 -18.41 -10.96
N ASN A 16 -12.54 -18.95 -9.97
CA ASN A 16 -13.99 -19.16 -10.06
C ASN A 16 -14.76 -17.84 -10.14
N ASP A 17 -14.32 -16.81 -9.41
CA ASP A 17 -14.96 -15.50 -9.47
C ASP A 17 -14.71 -14.82 -10.82
N ILE A 18 -13.49 -14.94 -11.37
CA ILE A 18 -13.15 -14.42 -12.70
C ILE A 18 -14.03 -15.07 -13.78
N LEU A 19 -14.16 -16.39 -13.73
CA LEU A 19 -15.04 -17.13 -14.65
C LEU A 19 -16.50 -16.75 -14.45
N GLY A 20 -16.94 -16.64 -13.19
CA GLY A 20 -18.31 -16.22 -12.85
C GLY A 20 -18.64 -14.82 -13.43
N ARG A 21 -17.75 -13.86 -13.28
CA ARG A 21 -17.89 -12.50 -13.85
C ARG A 21 -18.02 -12.52 -15.38
N ALA A 22 -17.17 -13.31 -16.08
CA ALA A 22 -17.27 -13.45 -17.51
C ALA A 22 -18.59 -14.12 -17.94
N GLN A 23 -19.06 -15.11 -17.16
CA GLN A 23 -20.32 -15.78 -17.38
C GLN A 23 -21.52 -14.84 -17.20
N ILE A 24 -21.53 -14.01 -16.15
CA ILE A 24 -22.55 -13.00 -15.90
C ILE A 24 -22.59 -12.01 -17.09
N ALA A 25 -21.45 -11.52 -17.54
CA ALA A 25 -21.39 -10.61 -18.70
C ALA A 25 -21.93 -11.23 -19.98
N ALA A 26 -21.73 -12.53 -20.20
CA ALA A 26 -22.27 -13.25 -21.34
C ALA A 26 -23.80 -13.45 -21.21
N GLN A 27 -24.29 -13.72 -20.00
CA GLN A 27 -25.72 -13.92 -19.71
C GLN A 27 -26.53 -12.62 -19.84
N GLU A 28 -25.95 -11.47 -19.45
CA GLU A 28 -26.59 -10.16 -19.60
C GLU A 28 -26.95 -9.89 -21.05
N ILE A 29 -26.07 -10.18 -22.01
CA ILE A 29 -26.39 -10.04 -23.43
C ILE A 29 -27.44 -11.06 -23.88
N ALA A 30 -27.43 -12.27 -23.31
CA ALA A 30 -28.36 -13.32 -23.70
C ALA A 30 -29.81 -13.04 -23.22
N ASN A 31 -29.96 -12.27 -22.15
CA ASN A 31 -31.26 -11.95 -21.53
C ASN A 31 -31.89 -10.63 -21.98
N GLU A 32 -31.14 -9.74 -22.59
CA GLU A 32 -31.62 -8.47 -23.07
C GLU A 32 -31.98 -8.55 -24.54
N ASP A 33 -32.94 -7.69 -24.99
CA ASP A 33 -33.28 -7.46 -26.40
C ASP A 33 -32.06 -6.93 -27.21
N ALA A 34 -30.89 -6.85 -26.62
CA ALA A 34 -29.60 -6.45 -27.20
C ALA A 34 -29.15 -7.34 -28.38
N ILE A 35 -29.72 -8.54 -28.52
CA ILE A 35 -29.53 -9.39 -29.71
C ILE A 35 -30.06 -8.70 -30.97
N GLN A 36 -31.03 -7.80 -30.85
CA GLN A 36 -31.59 -7.02 -31.96
C GLN A 36 -30.64 -5.90 -32.44
N GLU A 37 -29.71 -5.45 -31.59
CA GLU A 37 -28.73 -4.40 -31.93
C GLU A 37 -27.37 -4.95 -32.42
N GLY A 38 -27.22 -6.25 -32.58
CA GLY A 38 -25.96 -6.87 -33.06
C GLY A 38 -24.81 -6.90 -32.06
N LYS A 39 -25.00 -6.50 -30.80
CA LYS A 39 -24.03 -6.62 -29.74
C LYS A 39 -23.84 -8.10 -29.33
N ARG A 40 -22.65 -8.64 -29.53
CA ARG A 40 -22.31 -10.03 -29.20
C ARG A 40 -21.23 -10.17 -28.14
N VAL A 41 -20.71 -9.06 -27.65
CA VAL A 41 -19.61 -9.01 -26.70
C VAL A 41 -19.97 -8.02 -25.60
N ASN A 42 -19.85 -8.44 -24.34
CA ASN A 42 -20.01 -7.57 -23.18
C ASN A 42 -18.82 -7.68 -22.25
N LEU A 43 -18.36 -6.55 -21.76
CA LEU A 43 -17.36 -6.47 -20.70
C LEU A 43 -18.11 -6.47 -19.36
N PHE A 44 -17.74 -7.38 -18.46
CA PHE A 44 -18.25 -7.35 -17.10
C PHE A 44 -18.00 -5.97 -16.49
N SER A 45 -19.09 -5.31 -16.15
CA SER A 45 -19.08 -4.10 -15.34
C SER A 45 -19.96 -4.38 -14.14
N PRO A 46 -19.45 -4.32 -12.91
CA PRO A 46 -20.29 -4.46 -11.72
C PRO A 46 -21.42 -3.43 -11.81
N LYS A 47 -22.65 -3.85 -11.54
CA LYS A 47 -23.81 -2.94 -11.55
C LYS A 47 -23.54 -1.80 -10.56
N LYS A 48 -23.79 -0.56 -10.96
CA LYS A 48 -23.54 0.63 -10.13
C LYS A 48 -24.24 0.55 -8.76
N ASP A 49 -25.38 -0.10 -8.70
CA ASP A 49 -26.16 -0.21 -7.46
C ASP A 49 -25.53 -1.17 -6.44
N SER A 50 -24.91 -2.30 -6.91
CA SER A 50 -24.18 -3.21 -6.02
C SER A 50 -22.84 -2.63 -5.54
N GLN A 51 -22.19 -1.77 -6.35
CA GLN A 51 -20.94 -1.13 -5.92
C GLN A 51 -21.16 -0.04 -4.85
N LEU A 52 -22.32 0.65 -4.88
CA LEU A 52 -22.66 1.63 -3.84
C LEU A 52 -22.96 0.91 -2.51
N ASP A 53 -23.72 -0.19 -2.55
CA ASP A 53 -24.03 -0.99 -1.36
C ASP A 53 -22.77 -1.64 -0.76
N ASP A 54 -21.90 -2.22 -1.58
CA ASP A 54 -20.62 -2.83 -1.12
C ASP A 54 -19.66 -1.77 -0.55
N HIS A 55 -19.67 -0.58 -1.13
CA HIS A 55 -18.84 0.53 -0.65
C HIS A 55 -19.31 1.06 0.70
N ASP A 56 -20.61 1.26 0.86
CA ASP A 56 -21.22 1.74 2.11
C ASP A 56 -21.06 0.69 3.23
N ILE A 57 -21.19 -0.58 2.90
CA ILE A 57 -20.92 -1.69 3.84
C ILE A 57 -19.45 -1.68 4.28
N ALA A 58 -18.52 -1.56 3.34
CA ALA A 58 -17.09 -1.50 3.66
C ALA A 58 -16.76 -0.29 4.56
N ILE A 59 -17.32 0.88 4.29
CA ILE A 59 -17.18 2.08 5.14
C ILE A 59 -17.68 1.79 6.55
N SER A 60 -18.89 1.25 6.70
CA SER A 60 -19.51 0.94 7.99
C SER A 60 -18.66 -0.07 8.78
N LEU A 61 -18.13 -1.11 8.13
CA LEU A 61 -17.25 -2.09 8.76
C LEU A 61 -15.94 -1.48 9.25
N ILE A 62 -15.35 -0.56 8.47
CA ILE A 62 -14.11 0.15 8.86
C ILE A 62 -14.39 1.10 10.03
N GLU A 63 -15.49 1.82 10.02
CA GLU A 63 -15.88 2.71 11.12
C GLU A 63 -16.11 1.93 12.41
N ASP A 64 -16.85 0.84 12.34
CA ASP A 64 -17.05 -0.07 13.46
C ASP A 64 -15.71 -0.64 13.98
N ALA A 65 -14.82 -1.03 13.07
CA ALA A 65 -13.51 -1.54 13.45
C ALA A 65 -12.61 -0.50 14.12
N LEU A 66 -12.71 0.79 13.71
CA LEU A 66 -12.00 1.89 14.35
C LEU A 66 -12.56 2.22 15.75
N GLU A 67 -13.88 2.12 15.93
CA GLU A 67 -14.56 2.44 17.19
C GLU A 67 -14.44 1.31 18.23
N ASN A 68 -14.37 0.06 17.78
CA ASN A 68 -14.42 -1.14 18.63
C ASN A 68 -13.09 -1.90 18.71
N ASP A 69 -11.94 -1.22 18.47
CA ASP A 69 -10.60 -1.77 18.59
C ASP A 69 -10.39 -3.10 17.79
N LYS A 70 -11.08 -3.24 16.65
CA LYS A 70 -10.97 -4.43 15.78
C LYS A 70 -9.76 -4.39 14.85
N PHE A 71 -8.94 -3.35 14.91
CA PHE A 71 -7.67 -3.30 14.20
C PHE A 71 -6.51 -3.74 15.08
N LYS A 72 -5.54 -4.42 14.47
CA LYS A 72 -4.26 -4.73 15.11
C LYS A 72 -3.09 -4.50 14.18
N LEU A 73 -1.90 -4.31 14.74
CA LEU A 73 -0.65 -4.25 14.00
C LEU A 73 0.11 -5.56 14.13
N LEU A 74 0.62 -6.05 13.00
CA LEU A 74 1.64 -7.08 12.91
C LEU A 74 2.96 -6.42 12.56
N PHE A 75 4.07 -6.94 13.08
CA PHE A 75 5.40 -6.41 12.85
C PHE A 75 6.29 -7.46 12.19
N GLN A 76 6.82 -7.12 11.02
CA GLN A 76 7.78 -7.96 10.32
C GLN A 76 9.19 -7.38 10.50
N PRO A 77 10.16 -8.15 11.03
CA PRO A 77 11.52 -7.68 11.18
C PRO A 77 12.19 -7.48 9.83
N ILE A 78 12.98 -6.41 9.73
CA ILE A 78 13.88 -6.12 8.62
C ILE A 78 15.31 -6.23 9.14
N ILE A 79 16.03 -7.23 8.68
CA ILE A 79 17.35 -7.58 9.21
C ILE A 79 18.44 -7.07 8.28
N SER A 80 19.45 -6.39 8.86
CA SER A 80 20.61 -5.94 8.12
C SER A 80 21.51 -7.12 7.73
N LEU A 81 21.77 -7.28 6.44
CA LEU A 81 22.74 -8.25 5.92
C LEU A 81 24.20 -7.79 6.11
N ARG A 82 24.40 -6.55 6.57
CA ARG A 82 25.72 -5.96 6.83
C ARG A 82 26.10 -5.93 8.32
N GLY A 83 25.31 -6.59 9.17
CA GLY A 83 25.59 -6.71 10.61
C GLY A 83 25.33 -5.43 11.41
N GLN A 84 24.55 -4.48 10.89
CA GLN A 84 24.10 -3.34 11.68
C GLN A 84 23.11 -3.82 12.75
N SER A 85 23.22 -3.26 13.95
CA SER A 85 22.40 -3.64 15.11
C SER A 85 21.06 -2.89 15.20
N ASP A 86 20.77 -2.01 14.26
CA ASP A 86 19.55 -1.20 14.26
C ASP A 86 18.32 -2.09 14.13
N GLU A 87 17.38 -1.92 15.04
CA GLU A 87 16.13 -2.67 15.05
C GLU A 87 15.12 -2.00 14.11
N HIS A 88 14.85 -2.66 12.98
CA HIS A 88 13.87 -2.19 12.01
C HIS A 88 12.75 -3.22 11.86
N TYR A 89 11.51 -2.73 11.86
CA TYR A 89 10.32 -3.55 11.56
C TYR A 89 9.40 -2.81 10.61
N GLU A 90 8.63 -3.56 9.83
CA GLU A 90 7.52 -3.03 9.05
C GLU A 90 6.19 -3.35 9.76
N ALA A 91 5.34 -2.32 9.90
CA ALA A 91 4.03 -2.45 10.50
C ALA A 91 2.98 -2.75 9.43
N PHE A 92 2.19 -3.80 9.67
CA PHE A 92 1.06 -4.21 8.84
C PHE A 92 -0.22 -4.17 9.64
N VAL A 93 -1.21 -3.46 9.14
CA VAL A 93 -2.54 -3.46 9.73
C VAL A 93 -3.30 -4.72 9.34
N ARG A 94 -4.09 -5.24 10.27
CA ARG A 94 -5.10 -6.28 10.07
C ARG A 94 -6.38 -5.84 10.75
N MET A 95 -7.50 -6.13 10.12
CA MET A 95 -8.83 -6.00 10.73
C MET A 95 -9.26 -7.38 11.21
N LEU A 96 -9.94 -7.44 12.35
CA LEU A 96 -10.51 -8.68 12.86
C LEU A 96 -11.98 -8.73 12.45
N ASN A 97 -12.39 -9.85 11.85
CA ASN A 97 -13.81 -10.13 11.59
C ASN A 97 -14.53 -10.56 12.88
N GLU A 98 -15.82 -10.85 12.79
CA GLU A 98 -16.63 -11.28 13.94
C GLU A 98 -16.15 -12.60 14.54
N GLU A 99 -15.55 -13.48 13.74
CA GLU A 99 -14.95 -14.74 14.14
C GLU A 99 -13.54 -14.56 14.76
N GLY A 100 -12.99 -13.35 14.74
CA GLY A 100 -11.64 -13.04 15.23
C GLY A 100 -10.53 -13.39 14.24
N GLU A 101 -10.86 -13.65 12.97
CA GLU A 101 -9.88 -13.89 11.92
C GLU A 101 -9.31 -12.59 11.36
N GLU A 102 -8.07 -12.66 10.91
CA GLU A 102 -7.35 -11.51 10.38
C GLU A 102 -7.70 -11.26 8.91
N ILE A 103 -8.22 -10.08 8.62
CA ILE A 103 -8.51 -9.62 7.26
C ILE A 103 -7.44 -8.61 6.83
N SER A 104 -6.90 -8.81 5.63
CA SER A 104 -5.91 -7.91 5.02
C SER A 104 -6.56 -6.60 4.56
N PRO A 105 -5.82 -5.47 4.52
CA PRO A 105 -6.31 -4.23 3.91
C PRO A 105 -6.83 -4.39 2.49
N TYR A 106 -6.27 -5.31 1.71
CA TYR A 106 -6.71 -5.60 0.34
C TYR A 106 -8.13 -6.16 0.26
N ASP A 107 -8.61 -6.76 1.35
CA ASP A 107 -9.92 -7.42 1.40
C ASP A 107 -11.03 -6.47 1.89
N PHE A 108 -10.67 -5.41 2.63
CA PHE A 108 -11.64 -4.47 3.19
C PHE A 108 -11.54 -3.04 2.65
N LEU A 109 -10.43 -2.63 2.05
CA LEU A 109 -10.31 -1.32 1.40
C LEU A 109 -10.88 -1.40 -0.03
N PRO A 110 -11.85 -0.58 -0.39
CA PRO A 110 -12.40 -0.60 -1.74
C PRO A 110 -11.34 -0.22 -2.78
N PRO A 111 -11.27 -0.93 -3.90
CA PRO A 111 -10.24 -0.74 -4.91
C PRO A 111 -10.36 0.57 -5.71
N SER A 112 -11.43 1.32 -5.56
CA SER A 112 -11.69 2.52 -6.36
C SER A 112 -12.38 3.63 -5.57
N GLY A 113 -11.76 4.80 -5.61
CA GLY A 113 -12.31 6.05 -5.12
C GLY A 113 -11.58 6.63 -3.90
N PRO A 114 -11.59 7.97 -3.74
CA PRO A 114 -11.03 8.62 -2.57
C PRO A 114 -11.87 8.26 -1.35
N SER A 115 -11.46 7.22 -0.67
CA SER A 115 -12.10 6.84 0.58
C SER A 115 -11.41 7.60 1.70
N MET A 116 -12.10 8.53 2.32
CA MET A 116 -11.63 9.18 3.56
C MET A 116 -11.27 8.15 4.65
N MET A 117 -11.71 6.91 4.49
CA MET A 117 -11.43 5.80 5.39
C MET A 117 -9.96 5.37 5.34
N ALA A 118 -9.33 5.34 4.17
CA ALA A 118 -7.92 5.00 4.05
C ALA A 118 -7.05 5.97 4.88
N SER A 119 -7.32 7.27 4.83
CA SER A 119 -6.61 8.26 5.65
C SER A 119 -6.91 8.11 7.15
N LYS A 120 -8.11 7.70 7.55
CA LYS A 120 -8.43 7.39 8.96
C LYS A 120 -7.63 6.18 9.45
N ILE A 121 -7.54 5.13 8.64
CA ILE A 121 -6.74 3.94 8.94
C ILE A 121 -5.26 4.29 9.04
N ASP A 122 -4.70 5.05 8.10
CA ASP A 122 -3.31 5.47 8.14
C ASP A 122 -3.00 6.25 9.44
N LYS A 123 -3.87 7.17 9.83
CA LYS A 123 -3.73 7.92 11.08
C LYS A 123 -3.81 7.00 12.31
N TRP A 124 -4.71 6.02 12.30
CA TRP A 124 -4.78 5.03 13.37
C TRP A 124 -3.49 4.19 13.44
N VAL A 125 -3.00 3.68 12.31
CA VAL A 125 -1.74 2.93 12.23
C VAL A 125 -0.58 3.74 12.80
N ILE A 126 -0.46 5.01 12.42
CA ILE A 126 0.60 5.89 12.90
C ILE A 126 0.51 6.09 14.42
N LEU A 127 -0.68 6.34 14.96
CA LEU A 127 -0.85 6.51 16.41
C LEU A 127 -0.47 5.26 17.19
N GLN A 128 -0.88 4.08 16.72
CA GLN A 128 -0.49 2.82 17.34
C GLN A 128 1.03 2.57 17.22
N THR A 129 1.60 2.89 16.06
CA THR A 129 3.05 2.79 15.82
C THR A 129 3.83 3.72 16.77
N ILE A 130 3.39 4.96 16.93
CA ILE A 130 3.98 5.94 17.87
C ILE A 130 3.90 5.42 19.30
N LYS A 131 2.77 4.83 19.70
CA LYS A 131 2.61 4.23 21.02
C LYS A 131 3.61 3.10 21.26
N GLN A 132 3.73 2.17 20.31
CA GLN A 132 4.69 1.06 20.40
C GLN A 132 6.14 1.54 20.44
N LEU A 133 6.51 2.52 19.61
CA LEU A 133 7.85 3.12 19.62
C LEU A 133 8.17 3.80 20.96
N SER A 134 7.21 4.53 21.53
CA SER A 134 7.37 5.18 22.84
C SER A 134 7.59 4.15 23.93
N GLU A 135 6.87 3.04 23.90
CA GLU A 135 7.00 1.94 24.86
C GLU A 135 8.37 1.25 24.75
N HIS A 136 8.78 0.87 23.54
CA HIS A 136 10.09 0.27 23.27
C HIS A 136 11.23 1.20 23.67
N ARG A 137 11.10 2.48 23.38
CA ARG A 137 12.13 3.48 23.73
C ARG A 137 12.27 3.67 25.23
N SER A 138 11.18 3.56 26.00
CA SER A 138 11.20 3.58 27.47
C SER A 138 11.98 2.39 28.05
N GLN A 139 12.11 1.30 27.28
CA GLN A 139 12.87 0.09 27.62
C GLN A 139 14.32 0.15 27.12
N GLY A 140 14.72 1.25 26.47
CA GLY A 140 16.10 1.46 26.00
C GLY A 140 16.37 0.99 24.57
N HIS A 141 15.33 0.65 23.79
CA HIS A 141 15.47 0.26 22.40
C HIS A 141 15.44 1.47 21.45
N GLU A 142 16.19 1.40 20.37
CA GLU A 142 16.20 2.40 19.29
C GLU A 142 15.52 1.85 18.02
N THR A 143 14.33 1.29 18.22
CA THR A 143 13.54 0.69 17.14
C THR A 143 13.06 1.74 16.15
N LYS A 144 13.08 1.39 14.86
CA LYS A 144 12.51 2.18 13.76
C LYS A 144 11.41 1.38 13.08
N LEU A 145 10.30 2.03 12.74
CA LEU A 145 9.14 1.38 12.14
C LEU A 145 8.82 1.95 10.77
N PHE A 146 8.74 1.05 9.79
CA PHE A 146 8.23 1.34 8.46
C PHE A 146 6.70 1.28 8.48
N ILE A 147 6.06 2.31 7.96
CA ILE A 147 4.60 2.42 7.84
C ILE A 147 4.22 2.75 6.40
N ASN A 148 3.27 2.02 5.86
CA ASN A 148 2.74 2.28 4.53
C ASN A 148 1.70 3.40 4.58
N LEU A 149 1.78 4.36 3.65
CA LEU A 149 0.76 5.38 3.45
C LEU A 149 0.00 5.17 2.16
N THR A 150 -1.29 5.43 2.23
CA THR A 150 -2.18 5.44 1.07
C THR A 150 -2.04 6.72 0.25
N ALA A 151 -2.50 6.67 -1.01
CA ALA A 151 -2.49 7.83 -1.90
C ALA A 151 -3.40 8.97 -1.39
N GLU A 152 -4.44 8.64 -0.65
CA GLU A 152 -5.36 9.60 -0.02
C GLU A 152 -4.65 10.45 1.03
N THR A 153 -3.85 9.81 1.88
CA THR A 153 -3.08 10.49 2.92
C THR A 153 -2.01 11.41 2.33
N LEU A 154 -1.41 11.03 1.20
CA LEU A 154 -0.46 11.88 0.49
C LEU A 154 -1.08 13.18 -0.04
N GLN A 155 -2.40 13.20 -0.23
CA GLN A 155 -3.15 14.37 -0.70
C GLN A 155 -3.72 15.21 0.44
N ASP A 156 -3.68 14.73 1.68
CA ASP A 156 -4.14 15.45 2.87
C ASP A 156 -3.10 16.48 3.32
N LYS A 157 -3.33 17.74 2.98
CA LYS A 157 -2.44 18.86 3.34
C LYS A 157 -2.32 19.08 4.85
N THR A 158 -3.21 18.54 5.65
CA THR A 158 -3.19 18.68 7.11
C THR A 158 -2.36 17.60 7.78
N PHE A 159 -2.02 16.54 7.04
CA PHE A 159 -1.36 15.36 7.59
C PHE A 159 -0.01 15.67 8.24
N SER A 160 0.85 16.43 7.59
CA SER A 160 2.20 16.76 8.11
C SER A 160 2.12 17.53 9.43
N SER A 161 1.18 18.49 9.52
CA SER A 161 0.95 19.24 10.76
C SER A 161 0.43 18.35 11.88
N TRP A 162 -0.49 17.45 11.55
CA TRP A 162 -1.03 16.47 12.50
C TRP A 162 0.06 15.50 12.98
N LEU A 163 0.90 14.99 12.07
CA LEU A 163 2.02 14.10 12.43
C LEU A 163 3.02 14.79 13.35
N ASN A 164 3.34 16.07 13.10
CA ASN A 164 4.21 16.85 13.96
C ASN A 164 3.67 16.93 15.40
N VAL A 165 2.36 17.17 15.56
CA VAL A 165 1.72 17.19 16.87
C VAL A 165 1.82 15.82 17.56
N ALA A 166 1.56 14.74 16.82
CA ALA A 166 1.61 13.38 17.37
C ALA A 166 3.02 12.99 17.83
N LEU A 167 4.06 13.26 17.02
CA LEU A 167 5.46 12.99 17.37
C LEU A 167 5.91 13.81 18.60
N LYS A 168 5.57 15.11 18.64
CA LYS A 168 5.90 15.98 19.79
C LYS A 168 5.21 15.53 21.07
N ALA A 169 3.94 15.17 21.00
CA ALA A 169 3.19 14.67 22.15
C ALA A 169 3.81 13.40 22.74
N ALA A 170 4.30 12.52 21.88
CA ALA A 170 4.97 11.28 22.26
C ALA A 170 6.47 11.47 22.60
N ARG A 171 7.04 12.65 22.39
CA ARG A 171 8.48 12.94 22.52
C ARG A 171 9.36 11.98 21.68
N LEU A 172 8.86 11.55 20.54
CA LEU A 172 9.58 10.68 19.62
C LEU A 172 10.37 11.47 18.59
N PRO A 173 11.63 11.10 18.32
CA PRO A 173 12.38 11.64 17.19
C PRO A 173 11.76 11.16 15.88
N GLY A 174 11.70 12.04 14.88
CA GLY A 174 11.05 11.74 13.61
C GLY A 174 11.67 10.57 12.86
N ASP A 175 12.97 10.37 12.97
CA ASP A 175 13.71 9.27 12.34
C ASP A 175 13.36 7.87 12.87
N SER A 176 12.57 7.79 13.93
CA SER A 176 11.94 6.55 14.38
C SER A 176 10.84 6.06 13.41
N LEU A 177 10.30 6.96 12.58
CA LEU A 177 9.29 6.63 11.58
C LEU A 177 9.90 6.69 10.17
N ILE A 178 9.70 5.60 9.42
CA ILE A 178 10.06 5.50 8.02
C ILE A 178 8.77 5.36 7.23
N ILE A 179 8.40 6.41 6.52
CA ILE A 179 7.15 6.47 5.77
C ILE A 179 7.36 5.82 4.42
N GLN A 180 6.57 4.80 4.10
CA GLN A 180 6.64 4.07 2.84
C GLN A 180 5.54 4.51 1.88
N ILE A 181 5.92 4.75 0.62
CA ILE A 181 5.03 5.12 -0.47
C ILE A 181 5.28 4.13 -1.62
N PRO A 182 4.23 3.50 -2.19
CA PRO A 182 4.38 2.67 -3.37
C PRO A 182 4.91 3.47 -4.58
N GLU A 183 5.78 2.87 -5.39
CA GLU A 183 6.37 3.51 -6.57
C GLU A 183 5.31 4.07 -7.52
N ASN A 184 4.25 3.31 -7.79
CA ASN A 184 3.16 3.74 -8.67
C ASN A 184 2.42 4.97 -8.10
N SER A 185 2.18 5.01 -6.79
CA SER A 185 1.57 6.18 -6.13
C SER A 185 2.51 7.39 -6.18
N ALA A 186 3.81 7.18 -5.97
CA ALA A 186 4.80 8.25 -6.05
C ALA A 186 4.90 8.85 -7.46
N ILE A 187 4.74 8.05 -8.50
CA ILE A 187 4.70 8.52 -9.89
C ILE A 187 3.38 9.23 -10.20
N SER A 188 2.25 8.63 -9.83
CA SER A 188 0.92 9.18 -10.12
C SER A 188 0.65 10.51 -9.42
N TYR A 189 1.16 10.69 -8.21
CA TYR A 189 0.98 11.88 -7.38
C TYR A 189 2.29 12.63 -7.14
N LEU A 190 3.17 12.68 -8.14
CA LEU A 190 4.54 13.20 -8.01
C LEU A 190 4.62 14.62 -7.39
N LYS A 191 3.68 15.50 -7.75
CA LYS A 191 3.63 16.85 -7.19
C LYS A 191 3.38 16.82 -5.69
N GLN A 192 2.37 16.09 -5.27
CA GLN A 192 1.99 15.94 -3.86
C GLN A 192 3.10 15.26 -3.06
N VAL A 193 3.70 14.20 -3.62
CA VAL A 193 4.82 13.49 -2.98
C VAL A 193 6.04 14.40 -2.79
N LYS A 194 6.34 15.29 -3.74
CA LYS A 194 7.41 16.29 -3.58
C LYS A 194 7.15 17.26 -2.42
N GLU A 195 5.93 17.75 -2.30
CA GLU A 195 5.52 18.63 -1.21
C GLU A 195 5.58 17.87 0.13
N PHE A 196 4.99 16.69 0.15
CA PHE A 196 4.98 15.80 1.31
C PHE A 196 6.39 15.44 1.79
N THR A 197 7.30 15.09 0.88
CA THR A 197 8.71 14.76 1.23
C THR A 197 9.40 15.93 1.91
N LYS A 198 9.17 17.18 1.46
CA LYS A 198 9.72 18.35 2.13
C LYS A 198 9.19 18.48 3.56
N ASP A 199 7.90 18.27 3.73
CA ASP A 199 7.25 18.40 5.03
C ASP A 199 7.78 17.34 6.02
N ILE A 200 7.82 16.05 5.64
CA ILE A 200 8.31 14.99 6.52
C ILE A 200 9.80 15.13 6.83
N ASN A 201 10.59 15.69 5.91
CA ASN A 201 12.00 15.99 6.17
C ASN A 201 12.16 17.07 7.25
N THR A 202 11.26 18.06 7.34
CA THR A 202 11.27 19.03 8.44
C THR A 202 10.96 18.40 9.79
N LEU A 203 10.28 17.28 9.79
CA LEU A 203 9.99 16.47 10.97
C LEU A 203 11.09 15.44 11.26
N HIS A 204 12.14 15.39 10.44
CA HIS A 204 13.21 14.39 10.46
C HIS A 204 12.73 12.95 10.24
N CYS A 205 11.50 12.75 9.73
CA CYS A 205 11.04 11.43 9.32
C CYS A 205 11.79 10.96 8.07
N LYS A 206 11.89 9.65 7.91
CA LYS A 206 12.56 9.02 6.77
C LYS A 206 11.55 8.60 5.72
N LEU A 207 11.97 8.63 4.44
CA LEU A 207 11.16 8.20 3.31
C LEU A 207 11.66 6.88 2.74
N SER A 208 10.72 5.98 2.47
CA SER A 208 10.95 4.74 1.73
C SER A 208 10.05 4.69 0.49
N ILE A 209 10.59 4.26 -0.64
CA ILE A 209 9.78 3.85 -1.79
C ILE A 209 9.72 2.34 -1.79
N ASN A 210 8.51 1.77 -1.77
CA ASN A 210 8.30 0.33 -1.86
C ASN A 210 7.81 -0.09 -3.25
N GLN A 211 7.84 -1.40 -3.52
CA GLN A 211 7.51 -1.99 -4.82
C GLN A 211 8.33 -1.37 -5.98
N PHE A 212 9.56 -0.96 -5.69
CA PHE A 212 10.43 -0.29 -6.66
C PHE A 212 10.89 -1.23 -7.76
N GLY A 213 10.87 -0.74 -8.98
CA GLY A 213 11.28 -1.48 -10.17
C GLY A 213 10.13 -1.98 -11.04
N ARG A 214 8.88 -1.68 -10.68
CA ARG A 214 7.71 -1.98 -11.53
C ARG A 214 7.57 -1.03 -12.72
N ALA A 215 8.01 0.21 -12.58
CA ALA A 215 7.94 1.19 -13.65
C ALA A 215 8.97 0.90 -14.75
N LEU A 216 8.66 1.30 -15.99
CA LEU A 216 9.58 1.16 -17.14
C LEU A 216 10.92 1.89 -16.91
N ASN A 217 10.91 3.00 -16.18
CA ASN A 217 12.08 3.79 -15.84
C ASN A 217 12.07 4.19 -14.37
N PRO A 218 12.30 3.26 -13.44
CA PRO A 218 12.14 3.49 -12.02
C PRO A 218 13.07 4.59 -11.49
N PHE A 219 14.30 4.68 -12.02
CA PHE A 219 15.28 5.70 -11.62
C PHE A 219 14.88 7.14 -11.98
N ASN A 220 13.88 7.33 -12.85
CA ASN A 220 13.40 8.67 -13.16
C ASN A 220 12.75 9.33 -11.93
N LEU A 221 12.14 8.55 -11.04
CA LEU A 221 11.57 9.02 -9.79
C LEU A 221 12.63 9.67 -8.88
N MET A 222 13.85 9.10 -8.86
CA MET A 222 14.97 9.59 -8.04
C MET A 222 15.46 10.99 -8.43
N LYS A 223 15.14 11.49 -9.63
CA LYS A 223 15.42 12.88 -10.06
C LYS A 223 14.51 13.89 -9.37
N HIS A 224 13.46 13.44 -8.76
CA HIS A 224 12.39 14.30 -8.26
C HIS A 224 12.19 14.23 -6.75
N ILE A 225 12.51 13.09 -6.14
CA ILE A 225 12.44 12.85 -4.70
C ILE A 225 13.70 12.13 -4.24
N GLU A 226 14.05 12.30 -2.98
CA GLU A 226 15.24 11.72 -2.36
C GLU A 226 14.83 10.80 -1.20
N PRO A 227 14.39 9.56 -1.47
CA PRO A 227 14.10 8.60 -0.42
C PRO A 227 15.41 8.14 0.27
N ASP A 228 15.30 7.78 1.54
CA ASP A 228 16.41 7.18 2.30
C ASP A 228 16.50 5.67 2.01
N TYR A 229 15.35 5.02 1.85
CA TYR A 229 15.19 3.58 1.67
C TYR A 229 14.49 3.25 0.36
N ILE A 230 14.91 2.17 -0.27
CA ILE A 230 14.26 1.60 -1.45
C ILE A 230 13.98 0.13 -1.18
N LYS A 231 12.71 -0.23 -1.14
CA LYS A 231 12.27 -1.62 -1.04
C LYS A 231 11.89 -2.14 -2.42
N LEU A 232 12.64 -3.13 -2.90
CA LEU A 232 12.45 -3.70 -4.22
C LEU A 232 11.13 -4.46 -4.30
N GLU A 233 10.60 -4.59 -5.51
CA GLU A 233 9.43 -5.41 -5.77
C GLU A 233 9.74 -6.90 -5.52
N GLY A 234 8.82 -7.60 -4.86
CA GLY A 234 9.03 -8.99 -4.47
C GLY A 234 9.20 -9.98 -5.62
N SER A 235 8.79 -9.64 -6.84
CA SER A 235 9.04 -10.44 -8.04
C SER A 235 10.53 -10.60 -8.32
N PHE A 236 11.35 -9.55 -8.10
CA PHE A 236 12.80 -9.64 -8.28
C PHE A 236 13.40 -10.78 -7.46
N THR A 237 13.00 -10.92 -6.20
CA THR A 237 13.50 -11.99 -5.32
C THR A 237 13.08 -13.38 -5.79
N LYS A 238 11.86 -13.52 -6.33
CA LYS A 238 11.35 -14.79 -6.86
C LYS A 238 12.03 -15.17 -8.17
N ASP A 239 12.26 -14.18 -9.03
CA ASP A 239 12.83 -14.40 -10.35
C ASP A 239 14.35 -14.63 -10.28
N MET A 240 15.07 -14.00 -9.33
CA MET A 240 16.48 -14.29 -9.03
C MET A 240 16.77 -15.76 -8.72
N GLN A 241 15.77 -16.52 -8.25
CA GLN A 241 15.92 -17.95 -7.99
C GLN A 241 15.74 -18.82 -9.23
N LYS A 242 15.17 -18.28 -10.29
CA LYS A 242 14.77 -19.02 -11.49
C LYS A 242 15.68 -18.77 -12.68
N ASP A 243 16.30 -17.60 -12.76
CA ASP A 243 16.97 -17.12 -13.95
C ASP A 243 18.19 -16.25 -13.59
N ASP A 244 19.34 -16.58 -14.16
CA ASP A 244 20.59 -15.85 -13.95
C ASP A 244 20.55 -14.42 -14.53
N GLU A 245 19.81 -14.17 -15.60
CA GLU A 245 19.63 -12.83 -16.19
C GLU A 245 18.82 -11.92 -15.23
N ALA A 246 17.74 -12.44 -14.66
CA ALA A 246 16.96 -11.73 -13.66
C ALA A 246 17.78 -11.42 -12.41
N LYS A 247 18.66 -12.34 -12.01
CA LYS A 247 19.58 -12.15 -10.89
C LYS A 247 20.59 -11.02 -11.15
N GLU A 248 21.20 -10.98 -12.34
CA GLU A 248 22.15 -9.93 -12.67
C GLU A 248 21.47 -8.57 -12.78
N SER A 249 20.27 -8.50 -13.38
CA SER A 249 19.46 -7.27 -13.45
C SER A 249 19.09 -6.73 -12.06
N ALA A 250 18.68 -7.59 -11.15
CA ALA A 250 18.39 -7.20 -9.78
C ALA A 250 19.64 -6.68 -9.04
N LYS A 251 20.79 -7.33 -9.25
CA LYS A 251 22.08 -6.93 -8.70
C LYS A 251 22.52 -5.56 -9.22
N GLU A 252 22.44 -5.32 -10.51
CA GLU A 252 22.76 -4.01 -11.10
C GLU A 252 21.87 -2.90 -10.54
N MET A 253 20.58 -3.18 -10.35
CA MET A 253 19.64 -2.24 -9.74
C MET A 253 20.05 -1.92 -8.30
N ILE A 254 20.37 -2.92 -7.49
CA ILE A 254 20.80 -2.77 -6.10
C ILE A 254 22.10 -1.95 -6.04
N GLU A 255 23.10 -2.30 -6.84
CA GLU A 255 24.39 -1.60 -6.89
C GLU A 255 24.22 -0.14 -7.31
N THR A 256 23.36 0.14 -8.29
CA THR A 256 23.02 1.49 -8.71
C THR A 256 22.40 2.30 -7.59
N LEU A 257 21.39 1.75 -6.90
CA LEU A 257 20.74 2.41 -5.76
C LEU A 257 21.71 2.68 -4.62
N GLN A 258 22.58 1.71 -4.31
CA GLN A 258 23.61 1.86 -3.26
C GLN A 258 24.65 2.90 -3.64
N SER A 259 25.03 3.00 -4.92
CA SER A 259 25.92 4.05 -5.41
C SER A 259 25.31 5.46 -5.26
N MET A 260 24.00 5.55 -5.29
CA MET A 260 23.24 6.78 -5.01
C MET A 260 23.04 7.04 -3.50
N GLY A 261 23.66 6.23 -2.64
CA GLY A 261 23.55 6.36 -1.17
C GLY A 261 22.23 5.87 -0.59
N LYS A 262 21.46 5.04 -1.31
CA LYS A 262 20.18 4.51 -0.83
C LYS A 262 20.38 3.19 -0.08
N ILE A 263 19.56 3.00 0.97
CA ILE A 263 19.50 1.71 1.67
C ILE A 263 18.48 0.85 0.95
N THR A 264 18.90 -0.33 0.48
CA THR A 264 18.04 -1.27 -0.26
C THR A 264 17.50 -2.37 0.64
N ILE A 265 16.21 -2.70 0.46
CA ILE A 265 15.47 -3.74 1.19
C ILE A 265 14.89 -4.73 0.19
#